data_c465112832abcf567c7ee3c6dd7c05a5
#
_entry.id   c465112832abcf567c7ee3c6dd7c05a5
#
_cell.length_a   1.000
_cell.length_b   1.000
_cell.length_c   1.000
_cell.angle_alpha   90.00
_cell.angle_beta   90.00
_cell.angle_gamma   90.00
#
_symmetry.space_group_name_H-M   'P 1'
#
loop_
_entity.id
_entity.type
_entity.pdbx_description
1 polymer ?
#
loop_
_entity_poly.entity_id
_entity_poly.type
_entity_poly.pdbx_seq_one_letter_code
_entity_poly.pdbx_strand_id
1 'polypeptide(L)'
;VRRMKNCLGIEIGHYRVKIAYMERGQLKKYISERIDSAGYTDMKSYAEFIQDILREHDIHCRSVVFVLGQDDTYVKRYHLPLMTVDQLKLNLPYEFQDYIGDQLDAYQFDYGVIERTEDCLDLLAAACKKELCQQFQKLAKMARLKLVGLVPAVVGLERILEQARKTQKSETSAAETPAEELPGQKKDTQKKNVQTEENKQEAAKKDFAVLDLGTKALRIHFFKQGVYDITRTMEPGCEEIEQFRRGDRAKMEELDLEAEDAFWTAKSEEVIDKVLEERYRTIAVQAMRVLNFYSFNNANNTIDTLYYCGG
;
A
#
# COMPACT_ATOMS: atom_id res chain seq x y z
N VAL A 1 -8.52 -13.38 -16.38
CA VAL A 1 -7.85 -12.07 -16.40
C VAL A 1 -6.80 -12.07 -17.51
N ARG A 2 -7.00 -11.21 -18.53
CA ARG A 2 -6.05 -11.12 -19.65
C ARG A 2 -4.76 -10.50 -19.12
N ARG A 3 -3.70 -11.28 -19.05
CA ARG A 3 -2.39 -10.84 -18.56
C ARG A 3 -1.92 -9.65 -19.40
N MET A 4 -1.86 -8.45 -18.83
CA MET A 4 -1.33 -7.27 -19.51
C MET A 4 0.15 -7.51 -19.79
N LYS A 5 0.60 -7.29 -21.03
CA LYS A 5 1.99 -7.52 -21.39
C LYS A 5 2.92 -6.49 -20.74
N ASN A 6 2.53 -5.21 -20.76
CA ASN A 6 3.30 -4.09 -20.22
C ASN A 6 2.33 -3.10 -19.58
N CYS A 7 2.68 -2.55 -18.42
CA CYS A 7 1.84 -1.58 -17.71
C CYS A 7 2.69 -0.66 -16.82
N LEU A 8 2.25 0.57 -16.67
CA LEU A 8 2.73 1.51 -15.67
C LEU A 8 1.82 1.46 -14.45
N GLY A 9 2.38 1.37 -13.25
CA GLY A 9 1.71 1.72 -12.00
C GLY A 9 2.20 3.10 -11.60
N ILE A 10 1.30 4.06 -11.42
CA ILE A 10 1.67 5.43 -11.04
C ILE A 10 0.93 5.82 -9.76
N GLU A 11 1.68 6.21 -8.74
CA GLU A 11 1.21 6.83 -7.53
C GLU A 11 1.62 8.32 -7.54
N ILE A 12 0.64 9.20 -7.35
CA ILE A 12 0.88 10.63 -7.19
C ILE A 12 0.73 10.93 -5.70
N GLY A 13 1.86 10.94 -5.00
CA GLY A 13 1.93 11.32 -3.61
C GLY A 13 2.00 12.84 -3.43
N HIS A 14 2.09 13.28 -2.19
CA HIS A 14 2.16 14.71 -1.87
C HIS A 14 3.49 15.34 -2.29
N TYR A 15 4.60 14.61 -2.16
CA TYR A 15 5.95 15.08 -2.47
C TYR A 15 6.64 14.32 -3.58
N ARG A 16 6.09 13.20 -4.00
CA ARG A 16 6.72 12.34 -5.02
C ARG A 16 5.69 11.73 -5.96
N VAL A 17 6.07 11.64 -7.22
CA VAL A 17 5.45 10.73 -8.16
C VAL A 17 6.29 9.46 -8.20
N LYS A 18 5.66 8.33 -7.94
CA LYS A 18 6.30 7.01 -8.00
C LYS A 18 5.76 6.27 -9.22
N ILE A 19 6.67 5.75 -10.04
CA ILE A 19 6.33 5.02 -11.27
C ILE A 19 6.98 3.65 -11.23
N ALA A 20 6.17 2.62 -11.35
CA ALA A 20 6.60 1.24 -11.53
C ALA A 20 6.32 0.80 -12.97
N TYR A 21 7.35 0.52 -13.75
CA TYR A 21 7.19 -0.07 -15.07
C TYR A 21 7.27 -1.59 -15.01
N MET A 22 6.15 -2.22 -15.35
CA MET A 22 6.00 -3.67 -15.39
C MET A 22 6.04 -4.17 -16.82
N GLU A 23 6.89 -5.14 -17.10
CA GLU A 23 6.94 -5.85 -18.37
C GLU A 23 6.71 -7.35 -18.15
N ARG A 24 5.70 -7.91 -18.83
CA ARG A 24 5.35 -9.34 -18.71
C ARG A 24 5.15 -9.83 -17.27
N GLY A 25 4.72 -8.92 -16.38
CA GLY A 25 4.50 -9.22 -14.98
C GLY A 25 5.74 -9.13 -14.08
N GLN A 26 6.85 -8.63 -14.60
CA GLN A 26 8.08 -8.36 -13.84
C GLN A 26 8.31 -6.85 -13.73
N LEU A 27 8.75 -6.40 -12.55
CA LEU A 27 9.19 -5.02 -12.35
C LEU A 27 10.51 -4.81 -13.11
N LYS A 28 10.52 -3.87 -14.05
CA LYS A 28 11.70 -3.51 -14.85
C LYS A 28 12.35 -2.23 -14.38
N LYS A 29 11.55 -1.22 -14.03
CA LYS A 29 12.05 0.05 -13.50
C LYS A 29 11.13 0.51 -12.38
N TYR A 30 11.74 1.07 -11.35
CA TYR A 30 11.06 1.84 -10.30
C TYR A 30 11.70 3.23 -10.27
N ILE A 31 10.87 4.24 -10.36
CA ILE A 31 11.26 5.65 -10.40
C ILE A 31 10.49 6.37 -9.30
N SER A 32 11.17 7.23 -8.56
CA SER A 32 10.57 8.04 -7.51
C SER A 32 11.09 9.46 -7.64
N GLU A 33 10.32 10.31 -8.33
CA GLU A 33 10.68 11.69 -8.60
C GLU A 33 9.95 12.63 -7.65
N ARG A 34 10.66 13.67 -7.22
CA ARG A 34 10.14 14.67 -6.32
C ARG A 34 9.26 15.67 -7.07
N ILE A 35 8.12 15.97 -6.47
CA ILE A 35 7.24 17.04 -6.93
C ILE A 35 7.75 18.34 -6.30
N ASP A 36 8.21 19.27 -7.13
CA ASP A 36 8.57 20.59 -6.66
C ASP A 36 7.27 21.39 -6.42
N SER A 37 6.95 21.64 -5.17
CA SER A 37 5.66 22.21 -4.75
C SER A 37 5.36 23.60 -5.37
N ALA A 38 6.36 24.27 -5.88
CA ALA A 38 6.22 25.58 -6.54
C ALA A 38 5.76 25.48 -8.01
N GLY A 39 5.90 24.32 -8.67
CA GLY A 39 5.71 24.20 -10.11
C GLY A 39 4.49 23.37 -10.54
N TYR A 40 3.95 22.52 -9.69
CA TYR A 40 2.88 21.58 -10.05
C TYR A 40 1.60 21.91 -9.31
N THR A 41 0.83 22.86 -9.85
CA THR A 41 -0.41 23.35 -9.24
C THR A 41 -1.66 22.87 -9.97
N ASP A 42 -1.52 22.33 -11.17
CA ASP A 42 -2.64 21.91 -12.00
C ASP A 42 -2.40 20.54 -12.67
N MET A 43 -3.47 19.99 -13.20
CA MET A 43 -3.47 18.69 -13.85
C MET A 43 -2.57 18.65 -15.10
N LYS A 44 -2.36 19.78 -15.78
CA LYS A 44 -1.55 19.85 -16.99
C LYS A 44 -0.07 19.72 -16.62
N SER A 45 0.40 20.42 -15.60
CA SER A 45 1.77 20.32 -15.12
C SER A 45 2.11 18.92 -14.63
N TYR A 46 1.19 18.23 -13.93
CA TYR A 46 1.37 16.82 -13.57
C TYR A 46 1.47 15.91 -14.81
N ALA A 47 0.65 16.16 -15.84
CA ALA A 47 0.71 15.36 -17.06
C ALA A 47 2.02 15.54 -17.82
N GLU A 48 2.52 16.76 -17.90
CA GLU A 48 3.82 17.11 -18.50
C GLU A 48 4.96 16.45 -17.70
N PHE A 49 4.95 16.54 -16.39
CA PHE A 49 5.93 15.91 -15.51
C PHE A 49 6.01 14.40 -15.69
N ILE A 50 4.86 13.73 -15.72
CA ILE A 50 4.81 12.28 -16.00
C ILE A 50 5.42 11.97 -17.38
N GLN A 51 5.10 12.77 -18.42
CA GLN A 51 5.67 12.56 -19.75
C GLN A 51 7.19 12.76 -19.77
N ASP A 52 7.70 13.74 -19.03
CA ASP A 52 9.14 14.02 -18.95
C ASP A 52 9.87 12.86 -18.26
N ILE A 53 9.37 12.38 -17.11
CA ILE A 53 9.92 11.19 -16.44
C ILE A 53 9.95 9.98 -17.41
N LEU A 54 8.86 9.72 -18.11
CA LEU A 54 8.81 8.58 -19.03
C LEU A 54 9.81 8.71 -20.18
N ARG A 55 10.04 9.94 -20.68
CA ARG A 55 11.00 10.25 -21.73
C ARG A 55 12.44 10.10 -21.26
N GLU A 56 12.77 10.66 -20.09
CA GLU A 56 14.10 10.59 -19.47
C GLU A 56 14.53 9.14 -19.20
N HIS A 57 13.58 8.30 -18.83
CA HIS A 57 13.83 6.90 -18.55
C HIS A 57 13.61 5.94 -19.73
N ASP A 58 13.38 6.46 -20.94
CA ASP A 58 13.14 5.70 -22.17
C ASP A 58 12.02 4.66 -22.04
N ILE A 59 10.90 5.06 -21.42
CA ILE A 59 9.74 4.19 -21.21
C ILE A 59 8.66 4.47 -22.26
N HIS A 60 8.41 3.51 -23.14
CA HIS A 60 7.43 3.64 -24.20
C HIS A 60 6.06 3.00 -23.90
N CYS A 61 5.84 2.53 -22.68
CA CYS A 61 4.56 1.96 -22.28
C CYS A 61 3.48 3.04 -22.17
N ARG A 62 2.30 2.76 -22.73
CA ARG A 62 1.15 3.69 -22.69
C ARG A 62 0.02 3.24 -21.75
N SER A 63 -0.01 1.97 -21.34
CA SER A 63 -1.03 1.48 -20.43
C SER A 63 -0.70 1.87 -19.00
N VAL A 64 -1.63 2.53 -18.31
CA VAL A 64 -1.42 3.02 -16.94
C VAL A 64 -2.52 2.54 -16.00
N VAL A 65 -2.11 2.16 -14.80
CA VAL A 65 -2.94 2.02 -13.60
C VAL A 65 -2.50 3.11 -12.63
N PHE A 66 -3.41 3.94 -12.17
CA PHE A 66 -3.13 4.86 -11.07
C PHE A 66 -3.49 4.24 -9.74
N VAL A 67 -2.65 4.49 -8.75
CA VAL A 67 -2.88 4.10 -7.36
C VAL A 67 -3.64 5.22 -6.67
N LEU A 68 -4.76 4.88 -6.03
CA LEU A 68 -5.58 5.80 -5.25
C LEU A 68 -5.17 5.72 -3.78
N GLY A 69 -4.97 6.89 -3.17
CA GLY A 69 -4.68 7.01 -1.75
C GLY A 69 -5.85 6.56 -0.87
N GLN A 70 -5.58 6.37 0.42
CA GLN A 70 -6.60 5.99 1.40
C GLN A 70 -7.65 7.09 1.60
N ASP A 71 -7.27 8.35 1.42
CA ASP A 71 -8.18 9.50 1.56
C ASP A 71 -9.10 9.66 0.34
N ASP A 72 -8.75 8.99 -0.76
CA ASP A 72 -9.46 9.04 -2.04
C ASP A 72 -10.49 7.93 -2.20
N THR A 73 -10.40 6.88 -1.36
CA THR A 73 -11.21 5.67 -1.51
C THR A 73 -11.63 5.10 -0.17
N TYR A 74 -12.85 4.57 -0.14
CA TYR A 74 -13.29 3.68 0.93
C TYR A 74 -13.09 2.25 0.48
N VAL A 75 -12.36 1.47 1.26
CA VAL A 75 -12.16 0.04 1.01
C VAL A 75 -12.62 -0.74 2.22
N LYS A 76 -13.47 -1.75 2.01
CA LYS A 76 -14.04 -2.55 3.09
C LYS A 76 -14.28 -3.98 2.67
N ARG A 77 -14.09 -4.90 3.60
CA ARG A 77 -14.43 -6.30 3.45
C ARG A 77 -15.88 -6.52 3.88
N TYR A 78 -16.64 -7.25 3.08
CA TYR A 78 -18.03 -7.59 3.34
C TYR A 78 -18.25 -9.09 3.26
N HIS A 79 -19.04 -9.59 4.19
CA HIS A 79 -19.58 -10.94 4.17
C HIS A 79 -21.07 -10.84 3.86
N LEU A 80 -21.46 -11.13 2.63
CA LEU A 80 -22.82 -10.98 2.14
C LEU A 80 -23.44 -12.35 1.85
N PRO A 81 -24.77 -12.48 1.93
CA PRO A 81 -25.46 -13.67 1.42
C PRO A 81 -25.13 -13.90 -0.05
N LEU A 82 -25.16 -15.16 -0.49
CA LEU A 82 -24.94 -15.48 -1.90
C LEU A 82 -26.00 -14.79 -2.77
N MET A 83 -25.53 -14.05 -3.77
CA MET A 83 -26.38 -13.30 -4.69
C MET A 83 -25.80 -13.30 -6.11
N THR A 84 -26.62 -12.94 -7.07
CA THR A 84 -26.19 -12.76 -8.45
C THR A 84 -25.34 -11.47 -8.59
N VAL A 85 -24.58 -11.38 -9.68
CA VAL A 85 -23.77 -10.19 -9.98
C VAL A 85 -24.64 -8.93 -10.08
N ASP A 86 -25.82 -9.04 -10.67
CA ASP A 86 -26.72 -7.90 -10.81
C ASP A 86 -27.32 -7.47 -9.47
N GLN A 87 -27.69 -8.42 -8.60
CA GLN A 87 -28.11 -8.11 -7.23
C GLN A 87 -26.99 -7.47 -6.44
N LEU A 88 -25.75 -7.95 -6.57
CA LEU A 88 -24.60 -7.37 -5.88
C LEU A 88 -24.34 -5.92 -6.32
N LYS A 89 -24.41 -5.64 -7.63
CA LYS A 89 -24.25 -4.25 -8.13
C LYS A 89 -25.33 -3.30 -7.61
N LEU A 90 -26.54 -3.78 -7.40
CA LEU A 90 -27.62 -2.97 -6.84
C LEU A 90 -27.46 -2.75 -5.34
N ASN A 91 -26.99 -3.75 -4.60
CA ASN A 91 -26.89 -3.69 -3.13
C ASN A 91 -25.59 -3.04 -2.65
N LEU A 92 -24.49 -3.22 -3.38
CA LEU A 92 -23.18 -2.73 -2.97
C LEU A 92 -23.12 -1.24 -2.60
N PRO A 93 -23.77 -0.30 -3.31
CA PRO A 93 -23.81 1.09 -2.91
C PRO A 93 -24.36 1.33 -1.50
N TYR A 94 -25.38 0.58 -1.10
CA TYR A 94 -26.00 0.72 0.22
C TYR A 94 -25.11 0.23 1.35
N GLU A 95 -24.23 -0.72 1.09
CA GLU A 95 -23.20 -1.18 2.05
C GLU A 95 -22.20 -0.08 2.43
N PHE A 96 -22.07 0.94 1.57
CA PHE A 96 -21.21 2.10 1.84
C PHE A 96 -21.97 3.30 2.43
N GLN A 97 -23.29 3.23 2.64
CA GLN A 97 -24.09 4.36 3.07
C GLN A 97 -23.60 4.98 4.38
N ASP A 98 -23.13 4.19 5.33
CA ASP A 98 -22.59 4.67 6.61
C ASP A 98 -21.34 5.56 6.44
N TYR A 99 -20.64 5.45 5.28
CA TYR A 99 -19.39 6.18 4.99
C TYR A 99 -19.62 7.39 4.10
N ILE A 100 -20.58 7.31 3.18
CA ILE A 100 -20.79 8.32 2.12
C ILE A 100 -22.16 9.01 2.22
N GLY A 101 -22.99 8.59 3.18
CA GLY A 101 -24.35 9.12 3.36
C GLY A 101 -25.24 8.85 2.14
N ASP A 102 -26.13 9.77 1.85
CA ASP A 102 -27.10 9.66 0.77
C ASP A 102 -26.52 10.00 -0.62
N GLN A 103 -25.19 10.24 -0.72
CA GLN A 103 -24.52 10.63 -1.97
C GLN A 103 -24.12 9.44 -2.84
N LEU A 104 -24.87 8.34 -2.82
CA LEU A 104 -24.55 7.10 -3.56
C LEU A 104 -24.28 7.36 -5.04
N ASP A 105 -25.03 8.23 -5.67
CA ASP A 105 -24.89 8.58 -7.09
C ASP A 105 -23.59 9.32 -7.43
N ALA A 106 -22.92 9.92 -6.44
CA ALA A 106 -21.65 10.61 -6.63
C ALA A 106 -20.44 9.65 -6.66
N TYR A 107 -20.66 8.37 -6.33
CA TYR A 107 -19.59 7.39 -6.20
C TYR A 107 -19.64 6.32 -7.29
N GLN A 108 -18.46 5.81 -7.61
CA GLN A 108 -18.22 4.61 -8.41
C GLN A 108 -17.86 3.48 -7.44
N PHE A 109 -18.43 2.30 -7.66
CA PHE A 109 -18.19 1.11 -6.83
C PHE A 109 -17.56 0.01 -7.67
N ASP A 110 -16.67 -0.76 -7.04
CA ASP A 110 -16.10 -1.98 -7.62
C ASP A 110 -15.80 -2.98 -6.51
N TYR A 111 -15.61 -4.25 -6.84
CA TYR A 111 -15.34 -5.30 -5.87
C TYR A 111 -14.46 -6.43 -6.43
N GLY A 112 -13.76 -7.09 -5.53
CA GLY A 112 -13.07 -8.35 -5.78
C GLY A 112 -13.59 -9.44 -4.88
N VAL A 113 -13.93 -10.60 -5.43
CA VAL A 113 -14.36 -11.77 -4.64
C VAL A 113 -13.12 -12.41 -4.03
N ILE A 114 -13.13 -12.55 -2.69
CA ILE A 114 -12.11 -13.25 -1.91
C ILE A 114 -12.43 -14.73 -1.85
N GLU A 115 -13.67 -15.04 -1.42
CA GLU A 115 -14.14 -16.40 -1.27
C GLU A 115 -15.66 -16.49 -1.58
N ARG A 116 -16.06 -17.62 -2.10
CA ARG A 116 -17.47 -17.94 -2.35
C ARG A 116 -17.76 -19.32 -1.78
N THR A 117 -18.66 -19.38 -0.83
CA THR A 117 -19.21 -20.62 -0.28
C THR A 117 -20.60 -20.92 -0.86
N GLU A 118 -21.27 -21.96 -0.35
CA GLU A 118 -22.67 -22.29 -0.76
C GLU A 118 -23.65 -21.21 -0.29
N ASP A 119 -23.39 -20.56 0.85
CA ASP A 119 -24.32 -19.64 1.50
C ASP A 119 -23.88 -18.18 1.47
N CYS A 120 -22.60 -17.91 1.34
CA CYS A 120 -22.07 -16.55 1.47
C CYS A 120 -21.01 -16.19 0.43
N LEU A 121 -20.86 -14.89 0.27
CA LEU A 121 -19.89 -14.22 -0.58
C LEU A 121 -19.02 -13.32 0.27
N ASP A 122 -17.74 -13.63 0.38
CA ASP A 122 -16.72 -12.79 0.99
C ASP A 122 -16.04 -11.95 -0.10
N LEU A 123 -16.08 -10.64 0.05
CA LEU A 123 -15.57 -9.72 -0.96
C LEU A 123 -14.88 -8.50 -0.35
N LEU A 124 -13.91 -7.99 -1.06
CA LEU A 124 -13.32 -6.68 -0.81
C LEU A 124 -13.94 -5.70 -1.80
N ALA A 125 -14.61 -4.69 -1.29
CA ALA A 125 -15.25 -3.65 -2.09
C ALA A 125 -14.59 -2.31 -1.90
N ALA A 126 -14.67 -1.48 -2.93
CA ALA A 126 -14.15 -0.12 -2.92
C ALA A 126 -15.19 0.87 -3.47
N ALA A 127 -15.21 2.06 -2.87
CA ALA A 127 -15.98 3.21 -3.36
C ALA A 127 -15.05 4.40 -3.57
N CYS A 128 -15.19 5.08 -4.72
CA CYS A 128 -14.42 6.26 -5.06
C CYS A 128 -15.34 7.31 -5.70
N LYS A 129 -15.09 8.61 -5.46
CA LYS A 129 -15.87 9.68 -6.09
C LYS A 129 -15.74 9.63 -7.62
N LYS A 130 -16.86 9.70 -8.32
CA LYS A 130 -16.90 9.75 -9.79
C LYS A 130 -16.09 10.91 -10.35
N GLU A 131 -16.10 12.05 -9.67
CA GLU A 131 -15.32 13.23 -10.04
C GLU A 131 -13.80 12.92 -10.04
N LEU A 132 -13.29 12.26 -9.00
CA LEU A 132 -11.90 11.86 -8.92
C LEU A 132 -11.53 10.86 -10.03
N CYS A 133 -12.39 9.88 -10.29
CA CYS A 133 -12.21 8.97 -11.42
C CYS A 133 -12.09 9.72 -12.76
N GLN A 134 -12.93 10.75 -12.97
CA GLN A 134 -12.88 11.60 -14.17
C GLN A 134 -11.60 12.43 -14.23
N GLN A 135 -11.09 12.92 -13.08
CA GLN A 135 -9.83 13.66 -13.02
C GLN A 135 -8.66 12.76 -13.47
N PHE A 136 -8.57 11.53 -12.98
CA PHE A 136 -7.54 10.57 -13.41
C PHE A 136 -7.68 10.18 -14.89
N GLN A 137 -8.92 10.09 -15.42
CA GLN A 137 -9.13 9.87 -16.85
C GLN A 137 -8.61 11.03 -17.69
N LYS A 138 -8.86 12.28 -17.25
CA LYS A 138 -8.34 13.48 -17.92
C LYS A 138 -6.81 13.52 -17.84
N LEU A 139 -6.24 13.27 -16.66
CA LEU A 139 -4.79 13.25 -16.46
C LEU A 139 -4.12 12.22 -17.38
N ALA A 140 -4.63 10.99 -17.43
CA ALA A 140 -4.10 9.96 -18.34
C ALA A 140 -4.13 10.44 -19.80
N LYS A 141 -5.25 11.03 -20.24
CA LYS A 141 -5.40 11.54 -21.60
C LYS A 141 -4.41 12.66 -21.90
N MET A 142 -4.22 13.60 -20.97
CA MET A 142 -3.25 14.69 -21.12
C MET A 142 -1.81 14.18 -21.13
N ALA A 143 -1.49 13.17 -20.30
CA ALA A 143 -0.20 12.49 -20.30
C ALA A 143 -0.01 11.53 -21.50
N ARG A 144 -0.94 11.47 -22.46
CA ARG A 144 -0.95 10.55 -23.62
C ARG A 144 -0.88 9.07 -23.23
N LEU A 145 -1.44 8.75 -22.07
CA LEU A 145 -1.53 7.39 -21.54
C LEU A 145 -2.95 6.84 -21.71
N LYS A 146 -3.05 5.52 -21.75
CA LYS A 146 -4.32 4.78 -21.76
C LYS A 146 -4.60 4.31 -20.34
N LEU A 147 -5.58 4.90 -19.69
CA LEU A 147 -6.04 4.44 -18.38
C LEU A 147 -6.61 3.02 -18.49
N VAL A 148 -6.06 2.10 -17.71
CA VAL A 148 -6.48 0.70 -17.64
C VAL A 148 -7.24 0.42 -16.35
N GLY A 149 -6.90 1.12 -15.26
CA GLY A 149 -7.58 0.98 -13.98
C GLY A 149 -7.14 2.02 -12.97
N LEU A 150 -7.96 2.14 -11.93
CA LEU A 150 -7.67 2.84 -10.69
C LEU A 150 -7.69 1.79 -9.58
N VAL A 151 -6.66 1.75 -8.75
CA VAL A 151 -6.53 0.69 -7.73
C VAL A 151 -6.21 1.33 -6.37
N PRO A 152 -6.98 1.04 -5.32
CA PRO A 152 -6.64 1.48 -3.98
C PRO A 152 -5.27 0.93 -3.53
N ALA A 153 -4.48 1.75 -2.85
CA ALA A 153 -3.12 1.39 -2.43
C ALA A 153 -3.07 0.10 -1.60
N VAL A 154 -4.04 -0.10 -0.71
CA VAL A 154 -4.13 -1.29 0.17
C VAL A 154 -4.26 -2.60 -0.61
N VAL A 155 -4.93 -2.60 -1.78
CA VAL A 155 -5.03 -3.77 -2.66
C VAL A 155 -3.68 -4.13 -3.27
N GLY A 156 -2.86 -3.11 -3.57
CA GLY A 156 -1.48 -3.30 -4.02
C GLY A 156 -0.59 -3.89 -2.94
N LEU A 157 -0.68 -3.37 -1.71
CA LEU A 157 0.08 -3.86 -0.55
C LEU A 157 -0.20 -5.33 -0.25
N GLU A 158 -1.46 -5.74 -0.24
CA GLU A 158 -1.88 -7.13 -0.03
C GLU A 158 -1.15 -8.08 -1.01
N ARG A 159 -1.14 -7.75 -2.29
CA ARG A 159 -0.52 -8.57 -3.34
C ARG A 159 1.00 -8.60 -3.25
N ILE A 160 1.65 -7.48 -2.94
CA ILE A 160 3.10 -7.42 -2.79
C ILE A 160 3.55 -8.29 -1.61
N LEU A 161 2.86 -8.20 -0.48
CA LEU A 161 3.17 -8.98 0.71
C LEU A 161 2.90 -10.47 0.52
N GLU A 162 1.85 -10.84 -0.21
CA GLU A 162 1.60 -12.23 -0.58
C GLU A 162 2.74 -12.80 -1.44
N GLN A 163 3.25 -12.03 -2.40
CA GLN A 163 4.39 -12.45 -3.22
C GLN A 163 5.69 -12.55 -2.41
N ALA A 164 5.99 -11.56 -1.57
CA ALA A 164 7.19 -11.56 -0.73
C ALA A 164 7.23 -12.79 0.19
N ARG A 165 6.09 -13.14 0.79
CA ARG A 165 5.95 -14.34 1.63
C ARG A 165 6.18 -15.64 0.86
N LYS A 166 5.72 -15.72 -0.39
CA LYS A 166 5.95 -16.88 -1.25
C LYS A 166 7.43 -17.05 -1.60
N THR A 167 8.15 -15.96 -1.84
CA THR A 167 9.58 -15.96 -2.15
C THR A 167 10.42 -16.38 -0.96
N GLN A 168 10.17 -15.82 0.24
CA GLN A 168 10.90 -16.20 1.45
C GLN A 168 10.78 -17.70 1.78
N LYS A 169 9.59 -18.29 1.56
CA LYS A 169 9.40 -19.74 1.77
C LYS A 169 10.18 -20.59 0.78
N SER A 170 10.34 -20.17 -0.47
CA SER A 170 11.12 -20.90 -1.46
C SER A 170 12.63 -20.88 -1.12
N GLU A 171 13.12 -19.80 -0.53
CA GLU A 171 14.52 -19.67 -0.10
C GLU A 171 14.83 -20.50 1.15
N THR A 172 13.93 -20.53 2.13
CA THR A 172 14.10 -21.32 3.36
C THR A 172 14.04 -22.82 3.06
N SER A 173 13.21 -23.25 2.12
CA SER A 173 13.14 -24.67 1.70
C SER A 173 14.35 -25.13 0.86
N ALA A 174 15.08 -24.20 0.26
CA ALA A 174 16.30 -24.49 -0.52
C ALA A 174 17.57 -24.54 0.36
N ALA A 175 17.52 -23.99 1.58
CA ALA A 175 18.64 -23.97 2.52
C ALA A 175 18.70 -25.20 3.45
N GLU A 176 17.68 -26.04 3.48
CA GLU A 176 17.74 -27.34 4.16
C GLU A 176 18.45 -28.36 3.27
N THR A 177 19.75 -28.47 3.45
CA THR A 177 20.57 -29.53 2.87
C THR A 177 20.04 -30.89 3.37
N PRO A 178 19.90 -31.91 2.51
CA PRO A 178 19.43 -33.22 2.96
C PRO A 178 20.49 -33.83 3.90
N ALA A 179 20.12 -34.06 5.13
CA ALA A 179 20.90 -34.94 6.02
C ALA A 179 20.92 -36.33 5.39
N GLU A 180 22.11 -36.93 5.28
CA GLU A 180 22.34 -38.26 4.77
C GLU A 180 21.38 -39.27 5.40
N GLU A 181 20.50 -39.84 4.58
CA GLU A 181 19.66 -40.97 4.96
C GLU A 181 20.46 -42.24 5.08
N LEU A 182 20.54 -42.79 6.28
CA LEU A 182 20.93 -44.21 6.48
C LEU A 182 19.83 -45.11 5.93
N PRO A 183 20.17 -46.19 5.18
CA PRO A 183 19.18 -47.01 4.49
C PRO A 183 18.42 -47.92 5.46
N GLY A 184 17.12 -47.76 5.56
CA GLY A 184 16.24 -48.73 6.16
C GLY A 184 15.10 -48.21 7.02
N GLN A 185 14.17 -47.49 6.47
CA GLN A 185 12.78 -47.50 6.98
C GLN A 185 11.82 -46.89 5.93
N LYS A 186 11.02 -47.73 5.28
CA LYS A 186 9.84 -47.32 4.52
C LYS A 186 8.79 -46.91 5.51
N LYS A 187 8.44 -45.62 5.61
CA LYS A 187 7.26 -45.11 6.29
C LYS A 187 6.63 -43.95 5.52
N ASP A 188 5.44 -44.21 5.10
CA ASP A 188 4.32 -43.30 4.80
C ASP A 188 4.59 -41.91 4.21
N THR A 189 4.79 -41.87 2.90
CA THR A 189 4.91 -40.66 2.09
C THR A 189 3.62 -39.83 2.00
N GLN A 190 2.45 -40.40 2.32
CA GLN A 190 1.18 -39.70 2.23
C GLN A 190 0.89 -38.75 3.40
N LYS A 191 1.37 -39.04 4.62
CA LYS A 191 1.15 -38.15 5.79
C LYS A 191 2.02 -36.89 5.76
N LYS A 192 3.20 -36.92 5.16
CA LYS A 192 4.08 -35.73 5.05
C LYS A 192 3.55 -34.69 4.08
N ASN A 193 2.90 -35.10 3.01
CA ASN A 193 2.36 -34.16 2.02
C ASN A 193 1.12 -33.41 2.52
N VAL A 194 0.26 -34.04 3.31
CA VAL A 194 -0.92 -33.37 3.89
C VAL A 194 -0.51 -32.35 4.96
N GLN A 195 0.42 -32.68 5.84
CA GLN A 195 0.95 -31.73 6.83
C GLN A 195 1.72 -30.57 6.21
N THR A 196 2.37 -30.76 5.04
CA THR A 196 3.08 -29.69 4.35
C THR A 196 2.13 -28.75 3.61
N GLU A 197 1.00 -29.23 3.15
CA GLU A 197 -0.04 -28.41 2.51
C GLU A 197 -0.89 -27.65 3.54
N GLU A 198 -1.23 -28.27 4.66
CA GLU A 198 -1.90 -27.61 5.79
C GLU A 198 -1.01 -26.51 6.39
N ASN A 199 0.27 -26.76 6.63
CA ASN A 199 1.23 -25.75 7.08
C ASN A 199 1.46 -24.63 6.03
N LYS A 200 1.36 -24.92 4.73
CA LYS A 200 1.42 -23.89 3.67
C LYS A 200 0.16 -23.03 3.62
N GLN A 201 -1.01 -23.60 3.88
CA GLN A 201 -2.28 -22.86 3.95
C GLN A 201 -2.37 -22.05 5.26
N GLU A 202 -1.95 -22.60 6.40
CA GLU A 202 -1.98 -21.92 7.70
C GLU A 202 -1.04 -20.71 7.74
N ALA A 203 0.17 -20.82 7.15
CA ALA A 203 1.10 -19.69 7.10
C ALA A 203 0.68 -18.58 6.11
N ALA A 204 -0.25 -18.86 5.15
CA ALA A 204 -0.82 -17.86 4.26
C ALA A 204 -1.98 -17.07 4.91
N LYS A 205 -2.50 -17.54 6.04
CA LYS A 205 -3.68 -16.99 6.73
C LYS A 205 -3.36 -16.22 8.02
N LYS A 206 -2.10 -15.81 8.24
CA LYS A 206 -1.73 -15.03 9.43
C LYS A 206 -2.18 -13.58 9.32
N ASP A 207 -2.58 -13.04 10.48
CA ASP A 207 -2.85 -11.62 10.63
C ASP A 207 -1.52 -10.85 10.66
N PHE A 208 -1.52 -9.66 10.11
CA PHE A 208 -0.35 -8.76 10.12
C PHE A 208 -0.79 -7.31 9.97
N ALA A 209 0.12 -6.39 10.25
CA ALA A 209 -0.10 -4.97 10.02
C ALA A 209 1.01 -4.38 9.14
N VAL A 210 0.69 -3.27 8.45
CA VAL A 210 1.64 -2.49 7.65
C VAL A 210 1.57 -1.05 8.11
N LEU A 211 2.69 -0.52 8.59
CA LEU A 211 2.86 0.89 8.90
C LEU A 211 3.32 1.62 7.63
N ASP A 212 2.47 2.46 7.08
CA ASP A 212 2.78 3.38 5.99
C ASP A 212 3.21 4.73 6.56
N LEU A 213 4.47 5.07 6.35
CA LEU A 213 5.12 6.31 6.80
C LEU A 213 4.90 7.40 5.75
N GLY A 214 3.65 7.85 5.64
CA GLY A 214 3.27 8.91 4.71
C GLY A 214 3.71 10.29 5.20
N THR A 215 3.88 11.24 4.28
CA THR A 215 4.35 12.60 4.61
C THR A 215 3.31 13.38 5.43
N LYS A 216 2.04 13.40 5.02
CA LYS A 216 0.98 14.12 5.74
C LYS A 216 0.43 13.33 6.92
N ALA A 217 0.29 12.04 6.77
CA ALA A 217 -0.28 11.16 7.76
C ALA A 217 0.42 9.81 7.77
N LEU A 218 0.50 9.21 8.93
CA LEU A 218 0.90 7.81 9.11
C LEU A 218 -0.35 6.95 9.03
N ARG A 219 -0.24 5.76 8.44
CA ARG A 219 -1.36 4.84 8.35
C ARG A 219 -0.92 3.46 8.80
N ILE A 220 -1.76 2.79 9.59
CA ILE A 220 -1.60 1.37 9.86
C ILE A 220 -2.72 0.61 9.18
N HIS A 221 -2.33 -0.20 8.22
CA HIS A 221 -3.23 -1.09 7.50
C HIS A 221 -3.22 -2.45 8.18
N PHE A 222 -4.37 -2.91 8.63
CA PHE A 222 -4.56 -4.20 9.27
C PHE A 222 -5.05 -5.22 8.27
N PHE A 223 -4.45 -6.40 8.32
CA PHE A 223 -4.79 -7.53 7.47
C PHE A 223 -5.14 -8.72 8.34
N LYS A 224 -6.33 -9.27 8.15
CA LYS A 224 -6.85 -10.43 8.86
C LYS A 224 -6.90 -11.62 7.92
N GLN A 225 -6.23 -12.70 8.30
CA GLN A 225 -6.09 -13.88 7.44
C GLN A 225 -5.52 -13.55 6.04
N GLY A 226 -4.59 -12.58 5.99
CA GLY A 226 -3.97 -12.14 4.76
C GLY A 226 -4.79 -11.18 3.90
N VAL A 227 -6.02 -10.87 4.27
CA VAL A 227 -6.95 -9.97 3.56
C VAL A 227 -7.04 -8.64 4.33
N TYR A 228 -7.11 -7.55 3.60
CA TYR A 228 -7.32 -6.22 4.17
C TYR A 228 -8.58 -6.17 5.05
N ASP A 229 -8.44 -5.62 6.25
CA ASP A 229 -9.50 -5.44 7.22
C ASP A 229 -9.86 -3.95 7.39
N ILE A 230 -8.92 -3.16 7.91
CA ILE A 230 -9.14 -1.75 8.18
C ILE A 230 -7.83 -0.95 8.15
N THR A 231 -7.94 0.36 7.91
CA THR A 231 -6.85 1.33 8.08
C THR A 231 -7.13 2.26 9.24
N ARG A 232 -6.12 2.56 10.02
CA ARG A 232 -6.11 3.63 11.02
C ARG A 232 -5.12 4.70 10.61
N THR A 233 -5.61 5.93 10.52
CA THR A 233 -4.80 7.10 10.18
C THR A 233 -4.42 7.85 11.43
N MET A 234 -3.18 8.32 11.49
CA MET A 234 -2.62 9.13 12.56
C MET A 234 -1.99 10.38 11.94
N GLU A 235 -2.16 11.51 12.58
CA GLU A 235 -1.54 12.78 12.22
C GLU A 235 -0.72 13.33 13.40
N PRO A 236 0.37 14.06 13.13
CA PRO A 236 0.96 14.36 11.83
C PRO A 236 1.72 13.17 11.22
N GLY A 237 2.03 13.25 9.91
CA GLY A 237 2.90 12.30 9.24
C GLY A 237 4.39 12.62 9.40
N CYS A 238 5.19 12.23 8.40
CA CYS A 238 6.65 12.40 8.40
C CYS A 238 7.12 13.74 7.78
N GLU A 239 6.22 14.71 7.54
CA GLU A 239 6.57 15.97 6.87
C GLU A 239 7.68 16.72 7.60
N GLU A 240 7.58 16.83 8.90
CA GLU A 240 8.55 17.53 9.74
C GLU A 240 9.93 16.83 9.70
N ILE A 241 9.96 15.50 9.74
CA ILE A 241 11.20 14.72 9.59
C ILE A 241 11.87 15.03 8.25
N GLU A 242 11.08 15.09 7.17
CA GLU A 242 11.60 15.42 5.85
C GLU A 242 12.12 16.86 5.77
N GLN A 243 11.48 17.81 6.44
CA GLN A 243 11.93 19.19 6.51
C GLN A 243 13.28 19.30 7.24
N PHE A 244 13.44 18.63 8.39
CA PHE A 244 14.72 18.57 9.09
C PHE A 244 15.83 17.92 8.26
N ARG A 245 15.54 16.79 7.62
CA ARG A 245 16.51 16.10 6.75
C ARG A 245 16.95 16.92 5.54
N ARG A 246 16.15 17.89 5.13
CA ARG A 246 16.47 18.82 4.02
C ARG A 246 17.22 20.04 4.44
N GLY A 247 17.38 20.29 5.74
CA GLY A 247 17.91 21.52 6.24
C GLY A 247 16.98 22.71 5.95
N ASP A 248 15.67 22.53 6.13
CA ASP A 248 14.68 23.61 5.95
C ASP A 248 15.02 24.77 6.90
N ARG A 249 15.28 25.96 6.31
CA ARG A 249 15.73 27.14 7.05
C ARG A 249 14.75 27.54 8.15
N ALA A 250 13.46 27.48 7.89
CA ALA A 250 12.44 27.85 8.88
C ALA A 250 12.45 26.88 10.09
N LYS A 251 12.73 25.60 9.86
CA LYS A 251 12.86 24.60 10.94
C LYS A 251 14.17 24.74 11.71
N MET A 252 15.24 25.15 11.05
CA MET A 252 16.53 25.44 11.71
C MET A 252 16.42 26.67 12.61
N GLU A 253 15.76 27.72 12.16
CA GLU A 253 15.47 28.92 12.95
C GLU A 253 14.60 28.61 14.18
N GLU A 254 13.61 27.71 14.05
CA GLU A 254 12.78 27.26 15.17
C GLU A 254 13.59 26.56 16.28
N LEU A 255 14.70 25.92 15.90
CA LEU A 255 15.65 25.28 16.83
C LEU A 255 16.78 26.20 17.30
N ASP A 256 16.72 27.50 16.99
CA ASP A 256 17.75 28.46 17.31
C ASP A 256 19.13 28.09 16.68
N LEU A 257 19.12 27.47 15.51
CA LEU A 257 20.29 27.08 14.74
C LEU A 257 20.55 28.08 13.62
N GLU A 258 21.81 28.49 13.45
CA GLU A 258 22.20 29.34 12.33
C GLU A 258 22.16 28.54 11.01
N ALA A 259 21.35 29.00 10.07
CA ALA A 259 20.92 28.21 8.92
C ALA A 259 22.04 27.92 7.89
N GLU A 260 23.08 28.73 7.79
CA GLU A 260 24.12 28.53 6.77
C GLU A 260 25.20 27.53 7.18
N ASP A 261 25.52 27.46 8.48
CA ASP A 261 26.54 26.55 9.02
C ASP A 261 25.98 25.38 9.83
N ALA A 262 24.72 25.44 10.22
CA ALA A 262 24.10 24.52 11.18
C ALA A 262 24.09 23.07 10.73
N PHE A 263 23.87 22.82 9.47
CA PHE A 263 23.73 21.46 8.93
C PHE A 263 25.06 20.69 8.86
N TRP A 264 26.17 21.40 8.85
CA TRP A 264 27.50 20.82 8.62
C TRP A 264 28.43 20.85 9.84
N THR A 265 27.99 21.40 10.97
CA THR A 265 28.76 21.35 12.21
C THR A 265 28.40 20.15 13.06
N ALA A 266 29.39 19.50 13.67
CA ALA A 266 29.13 18.32 14.52
C ALA A 266 28.13 18.60 15.66
N LYS A 267 28.07 19.84 16.17
CA LYS A 267 27.10 20.25 17.18
C LYS A 267 25.68 20.34 16.63
N SER A 268 25.52 20.79 15.40
CA SER A 268 24.21 20.88 14.73
C SER A 268 23.71 19.52 14.32
N GLU A 269 24.59 18.62 13.87
CA GLU A 269 24.26 17.22 13.60
C GLU A 269 23.73 16.54 14.86
N GLU A 270 24.38 16.73 16.02
CA GLU A 270 23.93 16.15 17.29
C GLU A 270 22.54 16.66 17.70
N VAL A 271 22.23 17.93 17.49
CA VAL A 271 20.90 18.50 17.79
C VAL A 271 19.84 17.93 16.85
N ILE A 272 20.13 17.88 15.55
CA ILE A 272 19.24 17.34 14.53
C ILE A 272 18.96 15.86 14.82
N ASP A 273 19.96 15.05 15.13
CA ASP A 273 19.82 13.64 15.44
C ASP A 273 18.93 13.42 16.68
N LYS A 274 19.08 14.24 17.73
CA LYS A 274 18.22 14.18 18.91
C LYS A 274 16.77 14.50 18.59
N VAL A 275 16.52 15.54 17.78
CA VAL A 275 15.16 15.90 17.34
C VAL A 275 14.56 14.79 16.51
N LEU A 276 15.30 14.24 15.55
CA LEU A 276 14.85 13.13 14.72
C LEU A 276 14.53 11.89 15.57
N GLU A 277 15.39 11.55 16.53
CA GLU A 277 15.16 10.43 17.47
C GLU A 277 13.87 10.62 18.25
N GLU A 278 13.63 11.82 18.77
CA GLU A 278 12.39 12.13 19.50
C GLU A 278 11.15 12.01 18.60
N ARG A 279 11.22 12.45 17.35
CA ARG A 279 10.12 12.31 16.37
C ARG A 279 9.87 10.85 16.03
N TYR A 280 10.89 10.06 15.77
CA TYR A 280 10.74 8.62 15.55
C TYR A 280 10.16 7.91 16.78
N ARG A 281 10.58 8.29 17.98
CA ARG A 281 10.01 7.76 19.23
C ARG A 281 8.52 8.10 19.35
N THR A 282 8.14 9.31 19.03
CA THR A 282 6.73 9.75 19.02
C THR A 282 5.89 8.92 18.03
N ILE A 283 6.39 8.71 16.82
CA ILE A 283 5.75 7.84 15.81
C ILE A 283 5.60 6.42 16.35
N ALA A 284 6.64 5.85 16.94
CA ALA A 284 6.60 4.51 17.51
C ALA A 284 5.54 4.38 18.63
N VAL A 285 5.46 5.37 19.53
CA VAL A 285 4.45 5.38 20.59
C VAL A 285 3.03 5.49 20.01
N GLN A 286 2.82 6.32 19.01
CA GLN A 286 1.50 6.44 18.33
C GLN A 286 1.14 5.12 17.64
N ALA A 287 2.05 4.51 16.91
CA ALA A 287 1.84 3.23 16.26
C ALA A 287 1.48 2.13 17.28
N MET A 288 2.21 2.06 18.39
CA MET A 288 1.93 1.11 19.47
C MET A 288 0.53 1.30 20.09
N ARG A 289 0.09 2.54 20.29
CA ARG A 289 -1.27 2.83 20.79
C ARG A 289 -2.34 2.30 19.84
N VAL A 290 -2.16 2.52 18.54
CA VAL A 290 -3.11 2.05 17.52
C VAL A 290 -3.12 0.53 17.42
N LEU A 291 -1.95 -0.12 17.47
CA LEU A 291 -1.83 -1.57 17.46
C LEU A 291 -2.52 -2.18 18.70
N ASN A 292 -2.27 -1.62 19.89
CA ASN A 292 -2.90 -2.09 21.14
C ASN A 292 -4.42 -1.89 21.10
N PHE A 293 -4.90 -0.75 20.60
CA PHE A 293 -6.34 -0.50 20.47
C PHE A 293 -7.00 -1.48 19.49
N TYR A 294 -6.34 -1.78 18.36
CA TYR A 294 -6.84 -2.79 17.42
C TYR A 294 -6.88 -4.17 18.09
N SER A 295 -5.81 -4.57 18.77
CA SER A 295 -5.73 -5.84 19.45
C SER A 295 -6.79 -6.00 20.56
N PHE A 296 -7.05 -4.95 21.31
CA PHE A 296 -8.07 -4.94 22.36
C PHE A 296 -9.49 -5.15 21.78
N ASN A 297 -9.79 -4.52 20.65
CA ASN A 297 -11.11 -4.62 20.00
C ASN A 297 -11.28 -5.90 19.15
N ASN A 298 -10.19 -6.61 18.89
CA ASN A 298 -10.16 -7.85 18.09
C ASN A 298 -9.50 -8.96 18.89
N ALA A 299 -10.20 -9.50 19.88
CA ALA A 299 -9.67 -10.47 20.85
C ALA A 299 -9.07 -11.75 20.23
N ASN A 300 -9.46 -12.07 18.98
CA ASN A 300 -8.97 -13.25 18.25
C ASN A 300 -7.88 -12.89 17.23
N ASN A 301 -7.32 -11.67 17.27
CA ASN A 301 -6.24 -11.33 16.36
C ASN A 301 -4.94 -12.04 16.76
N THR A 302 -4.16 -12.39 15.73
CA THR A 302 -2.88 -13.08 15.86
C THR A 302 -1.74 -12.26 15.26
N ILE A 303 -1.86 -10.92 15.28
CA ILE A 303 -0.83 -10.04 14.71
C ILE A 303 0.47 -10.20 15.49
N ASP A 304 1.45 -10.79 14.85
CA ASP A 304 2.82 -10.98 15.35
C ASP A 304 3.86 -10.24 14.49
N THR A 305 3.42 -9.69 13.36
CA THR A 305 4.30 -9.09 12.36
C THR A 305 3.82 -7.72 11.95
N LEU A 306 4.73 -6.74 12.03
CA LEU A 306 4.53 -5.38 11.52
C LEU A 306 5.53 -5.14 10.38
N TYR A 307 5.01 -4.95 9.19
CA TYR A 307 5.78 -4.44 8.06
C TYR A 307 5.74 -2.91 8.06
N TYR A 308 6.70 -2.29 7.41
CA TYR A 308 6.67 -0.84 7.21
C TYR A 308 7.05 -0.49 5.77
N CYS A 309 6.49 0.61 5.28
CA CYS A 309 6.75 1.19 3.97
C CYS A 309 6.60 2.72 4.04
N GLY A 310 6.89 3.41 2.97
CA GLY A 310 6.75 4.86 2.88
C GLY A 310 8.10 5.56 2.68
N GLY A 311 8.12 6.90 2.72
CA GLY A 311 9.28 7.75 2.49
C GLY A 311 9.21 8.60 1.24
#